data_ea25aedea1d0b5e0ca8d613e1e45132e
#
_entry.id   ea25aedea1d0b5e0ca8d613e1e45132e
#
_cell.length_a   1.000
_cell.length_b   1.000
_cell.length_c   1.000
_cell.angle_alpha   90.00
_cell.angle_beta   90.00
_cell.angle_gamma   90.00
#
_symmetry.space_group_name_H-M   'P 1'
#
loop_
_entity.id
_entity.type
_entity.pdbx_description
1 polymer ?
#
loop_
_entity_poly.entity_id
_entity_poly.type
_entity_poly.pdbx_seq_one_letter_code
_entity_poly.pdbx_strand_id
1 'polypeptide(L)'
;EMLDAGQDKEFEEMIRLEMAEAEEIIERASEELKILLLPKDPNDEKNVIMEIRGGTGGDEAALFAADLMRMYSMYAESKNWKIDILSSNPTDIGGYKEVSFSIEGQGAYSRLKFESGVHRVQRVPETESSGRIHTSAVTVAVLPEVEEVEVEINQNDLRIDVFRAGG
;
A
#
# COMPACT_ATOMS: atom_id res chain seq x y z
N GLU A 1 -38.48 -6.58 -30.97
CA GLU A 1 -39.04 -6.56 -32.36
C GLU A 1 -38.87 -7.90 -33.09
N MET A 2 -37.77 -8.66 -32.91
CA MET A 2 -37.54 -9.98 -33.55
C MET A 2 -38.31 -11.12 -32.90
N LEU A 3 -38.62 -11.04 -31.61
CA LEU A 3 -39.39 -12.05 -30.88
C LEU A 3 -40.89 -12.15 -31.31
N ASP A 4 -41.45 -11.10 -31.92
CA ASP A 4 -42.84 -11.07 -32.40
C ASP A 4 -43.02 -11.71 -33.76
N ALA A 5 -41.95 -12.11 -34.45
CA ALA A 5 -42.00 -12.68 -35.79
C ALA A 5 -42.28 -14.19 -35.83
N GLY A 6 -42.45 -14.84 -34.67
CA GLY A 6 -42.86 -16.23 -34.36
C GLY A 6 -42.87 -17.24 -35.49
N GLN A 7 -41.73 -17.70 -35.99
CA GLN A 7 -41.75 -18.73 -37.03
C GLN A 7 -40.78 -19.93 -36.81
N ASP A 8 -39.88 -19.89 -35.82
CA ASP A 8 -39.03 -21.04 -35.55
C ASP A 8 -38.59 -21.07 -34.11
N LYS A 9 -38.88 -22.15 -33.38
CA LYS A 9 -38.49 -22.30 -31.97
C LYS A 9 -36.99 -22.20 -31.75
N GLU A 10 -36.19 -22.69 -32.70
CA GLU A 10 -34.74 -22.62 -32.64
C GLU A 10 -34.26 -21.16 -32.76
N PHE A 11 -34.93 -20.36 -33.57
CA PHE A 11 -34.61 -18.96 -33.76
C PHE A 11 -34.99 -18.13 -32.51
N GLU A 12 -36.13 -18.42 -31.88
CA GLU A 12 -36.52 -17.80 -30.60
C GLU A 12 -35.53 -18.13 -29.47
N GLU A 13 -35.07 -19.38 -29.41
CA GLU A 13 -34.06 -19.82 -28.41
C GLU A 13 -32.74 -19.13 -28.63
N MET A 14 -32.28 -19.00 -29.86
CA MET A 14 -31.05 -18.27 -30.22
C MET A 14 -31.14 -16.79 -29.81
N ILE A 15 -32.25 -16.12 -30.13
CA ILE A 15 -32.46 -14.72 -29.73
C ILE A 15 -32.47 -14.57 -28.21
N ARG A 16 -33.06 -15.48 -27.46
CA ARG A 16 -33.08 -15.45 -25.99
C ARG A 16 -31.67 -15.61 -25.41
N LEU A 17 -30.86 -16.47 -26.00
CA LEU A 17 -29.47 -16.63 -25.58
C LEU A 17 -28.64 -15.38 -25.85
N GLU A 18 -28.76 -14.80 -27.04
CA GLU A 18 -28.07 -13.54 -27.37
C GLU A 18 -28.51 -12.38 -26.50
N MET A 19 -29.83 -12.32 -26.14
CA MET A 19 -30.35 -11.29 -25.24
C MET A 19 -29.76 -11.46 -23.84
N ALA A 20 -29.70 -12.70 -23.31
CA ALA A 20 -29.13 -12.97 -22.01
C ALA A 20 -27.63 -12.65 -21.95
N GLU A 21 -26.87 -12.98 -22.99
CA GLU A 21 -25.45 -12.57 -23.09
C GLU A 21 -25.28 -11.05 -23.16
N ALA A 22 -26.12 -10.36 -23.92
CA ALA A 22 -26.08 -8.90 -24.02
C ALA A 22 -26.43 -8.24 -22.69
N GLU A 23 -27.43 -8.76 -21.95
CA GLU A 23 -27.81 -8.27 -20.62
C GLU A 23 -26.65 -8.44 -19.63
N GLU A 24 -25.98 -9.59 -19.62
CA GLU A 24 -24.80 -9.81 -18.76
C GLU A 24 -23.65 -8.85 -19.09
N ILE A 25 -23.39 -8.62 -20.38
CA ILE A 25 -22.36 -7.67 -20.83
C ILE A 25 -22.71 -6.24 -20.38
N ILE A 26 -23.98 -5.83 -20.52
CA ILE A 26 -24.44 -4.50 -20.10
C ILE A 26 -24.31 -4.32 -18.60
N GLU A 27 -24.69 -5.32 -17.81
CA GLU A 27 -24.59 -5.28 -16.35
C GLU A 27 -23.13 -5.13 -15.93
N ARG A 28 -22.23 -5.97 -16.45
CA ARG A 28 -20.80 -5.91 -16.16
C ARG A 28 -20.18 -4.58 -16.58
N ALA A 29 -20.44 -4.12 -17.80
CA ALA A 29 -19.94 -2.84 -18.29
C ALA A 29 -20.48 -1.65 -17.48
N SER A 30 -21.72 -1.72 -17.03
CA SER A 30 -22.33 -0.68 -16.18
C SER A 30 -21.67 -0.64 -14.79
N GLU A 31 -21.33 -1.77 -14.20
CA GLU A 31 -20.58 -1.85 -12.95
C GLU A 31 -19.15 -1.31 -13.10
N GLU A 32 -18.45 -1.67 -14.16
CA GLU A 32 -17.11 -1.16 -14.46
C GLU A 32 -17.14 0.37 -14.66
N LEU A 33 -18.12 0.88 -15.37
CA LEU A 33 -18.29 2.33 -15.57
C LEU A 33 -18.56 3.07 -14.26
N LYS A 34 -19.37 2.51 -13.35
CA LYS A 34 -19.59 3.11 -12.04
C LYS A 34 -18.28 3.24 -11.26
N ILE A 35 -17.44 2.22 -11.30
CA ILE A 35 -16.12 2.24 -10.62
C ILE A 35 -15.19 3.29 -11.26
N LEU A 36 -15.16 3.36 -12.59
CA LEU A 36 -14.32 4.32 -13.32
C LEU A 36 -14.73 5.78 -13.12
N LEU A 37 -16.02 6.02 -12.84
CA LEU A 37 -16.57 7.36 -12.58
C LEU A 37 -16.39 7.81 -11.12
N LEU A 38 -15.92 6.94 -10.21
CA LEU A 38 -15.64 7.35 -8.85
C LEU A 38 -14.52 8.42 -8.83
N PRO A 39 -14.66 9.45 -7.97
CA PRO A 39 -13.62 10.45 -7.83
C PRO A 39 -12.34 9.77 -7.33
N LYS A 40 -11.26 9.92 -8.10
CA LYS A 40 -9.95 9.39 -7.73
C LYS A 40 -9.27 10.33 -6.76
N ASP A 41 -8.57 9.77 -5.77
CA ASP A 41 -7.64 10.52 -4.92
C ASP A 41 -6.51 11.05 -5.81
N PRO A 42 -6.20 12.36 -5.80
CA PRO A 42 -5.12 12.91 -6.62
C PRO A 42 -3.75 12.32 -6.31
N ASN A 43 -3.60 11.68 -5.15
CA ASN A 43 -2.36 11.01 -4.76
C ASN A 43 -2.25 9.57 -5.26
N ASP A 44 -3.34 8.97 -5.76
CA ASP A 44 -3.37 7.55 -6.14
C ASP A 44 -2.34 7.16 -7.21
N GLU A 45 -1.98 8.08 -8.09
CA GLU A 45 -0.99 7.86 -9.16
C GLU A 45 0.46 8.16 -8.72
N LYS A 46 0.64 8.63 -7.48
CA LYS A 46 1.98 8.98 -6.97
C LYS A 46 2.76 7.74 -6.54
N ASN A 47 4.07 7.90 -6.53
CA ASN A 47 4.97 7.01 -5.83
C ASN A 47 4.72 7.10 -4.32
N VAL A 48 5.26 6.17 -3.56
CA VAL A 48 5.05 6.10 -2.13
C VAL A 48 6.37 6.07 -1.37
N ILE A 49 6.40 6.76 -0.25
CA ILE A 49 7.46 6.65 0.74
C ILE A 49 6.87 5.86 1.91
N MET A 50 7.55 4.79 2.28
CA MET A 50 7.18 3.94 3.40
C MET A 50 8.24 3.99 4.48
N GLU A 51 7.80 4.01 5.73
CA GLU A 51 8.65 3.93 6.89
C GLU A 51 8.13 2.83 7.82
N ILE A 52 9.00 1.93 8.22
CA ILE A 52 8.71 0.86 9.16
C ILE A 52 9.54 1.07 10.41
N ARG A 53 8.89 1.15 11.57
CA ARG A 53 9.55 1.28 12.88
C ARG A 53 9.19 0.11 13.78
N GLY A 54 10.21 -0.51 14.35
CA GLY A 54 10.05 -1.48 15.43
C GLY A 54 9.36 -0.81 16.63
N GLY A 55 8.30 -1.45 17.11
CA GLY A 55 7.56 -1.01 18.28
C GLY A 55 7.80 -1.92 19.48
N THR A 56 6.72 -2.43 20.08
CA THR A 56 6.80 -3.36 21.22
C THR A 56 7.30 -4.72 20.77
N GLY A 57 8.26 -5.29 21.49
CA GLY A 57 8.78 -6.64 21.25
C GLY A 57 10.32 -6.71 21.11
N GLY A 58 11.02 -5.59 21.27
CA GLY A 58 12.49 -5.57 21.25
C GLY A 58 13.05 -6.14 19.94
N ASP A 59 13.95 -7.11 20.06
CA ASP A 59 14.62 -7.77 18.93
C ASP A 59 13.65 -8.42 17.95
N GLU A 60 12.58 -9.05 18.45
CA GLU A 60 11.57 -9.67 17.60
C GLU A 60 10.76 -8.63 16.77
N ALA A 61 10.53 -7.44 17.33
CA ALA A 61 9.91 -6.36 16.57
C ALA A 61 10.85 -5.88 15.45
N ALA A 62 12.16 -5.86 15.68
CA ALA A 62 13.13 -5.52 14.64
C ALA A 62 13.18 -6.58 13.52
N LEU A 63 13.13 -7.86 13.87
CA LEU A 63 13.03 -8.97 12.90
C LEU A 63 11.73 -8.89 12.11
N PHE A 64 10.62 -8.61 12.79
CA PHE A 64 9.33 -8.44 12.12
C PHE A 64 9.32 -7.23 11.15
N ALA A 65 10.00 -6.15 11.49
CA ALA A 65 10.18 -5.02 10.56
C ALA A 65 10.94 -5.45 9.29
N ALA A 66 11.96 -6.32 9.42
CA ALA A 66 12.66 -6.88 8.26
C ALA A 66 11.76 -7.80 7.43
N ASP A 67 10.91 -8.60 8.06
CA ASP A 67 9.93 -9.45 7.36
C ASP A 67 8.96 -8.60 6.55
N LEU A 68 8.45 -7.50 7.12
CA LEU A 68 7.56 -6.58 6.41
C LEU A 68 8.28 -5.89 5.24
N MET A 69 9.50 -5.40 5.44
CA MET A 69 10.30 -4.83 4.35
C MET A 69 10.46 -5.83 3.20
N ARG A 70 10.79 -7.08 3.53
CA ARG A 70 10.88 -8.15 2.53
C ARG A 70 9.56 -8.41 1.83
N MET A 71 8.46 -8.46 2.57
CA MET A 71 7.11 -8.64 2.01
C MET A 71 6.77 -7.55 0.99
N TYR A 72 6.99 -6.28 1.35
CA TYR A 72 6.75 -5.16 0.43
C TYR A 72 7.68 -5.19 -0.77
N SER A 73 8.94 -5.59 -0.58
CA SER A 73 9.89 -5.74 -1.70
C SER A 73 9.43 -6.80 -2.70
N MET A 74 9.00 -7.96 -2.22
CA MET A 74 8.47 -9.03 -3.10
C MET A 74 7.18 -8.61 -3.80
N TYR A 75 6.31 -7.87 -3.10
CA TYR A 75 5.09 -7.35 -3.70
C TYR A 75 5.40 -6.33 -4.80
N ALA A 76 6.28 -5.38 -4.56
CA ALA A 76 6.70 -4.39 -5.54
C ALA A 76 7.34 -5.05 -6.77
N GLU A 77 8.22 -6.04 -6.57
CA GLU A 77 8.81 -6.83 -7.64
C GLU A 77 7.73 -7.51 -8.49
N SER A 78 6.71 -8.11 -7.85
CA SER A 78 5.60 -8.75 -8.57
C SER A 78 4.78 -7.79 -9.43
N LYS A 79 4.85 -6.48 -9.15
CA LYS A 79 4.20 -5.40 -9.90
C LYS A 79 5.13 -4.69 -10.86
N ASN A 80 6.39 -5.08 -10.95
CA ASN A 80 7.47 -4.39 -11.66
C ASN A 80 7.66 -2.94 -11.16
N TRP A 81 7.47 -2.72 -9.86
CA TRP A 81 7.77 -1.45 -9.22
C TRP A 81 9.19 -1.45 -8.70
N LYS A 82 9.84 -0.28 -8.74
CA LYS A 82 11.19 -0.11 -8.23
C LYS A 82 11.17 0.24 -6.75
N ILE A 83 12.12 -0.31 -5.99
CA ILE A 83 12.34 0.03 -4.57
C ILE A 83 13.73 0.62 -4.41
N ASP A 84 13.79 1.73 -3.66
CA ASP A 84 15.05 2.33 -3.23
C ASP A 84 15.01 2.58 -1.72
N ILE A 85 16.04 2.11 -1.01
CA ILE A 85 16.17 2.34 0.44
C ILE A 85 16.71 3.75 0.65
N LEU A 86 15.95 4.58 1.35
CA LEU A 86 16.30 5.97 1.67
C LEU A 86 17.16 6.06 2.94
N SER A 87 16.77 5.28 3.96
CA SER A 87 17.45 5.24 5.25
C SER A 87 17.19 3.91 5.94
N SER A 88 18.16 3.42 6.71
CA SER A 88 17.97 2.22 7.50
C SER A 88 18.80 2.26 8.78
N ASN A 89 18.25 1.67 9.84
CA ASN A 89 18.91 1.45 11.11
C ASN A 89 18.84 -0.07 11.43
N PRO A 90 19.78 -0.86 10.88
CA PRO A 90 19.79 -2.31 11.08
C PRO A 90 20.19 -2.68 12.50
N THR A 91 19.83 -3.90 12.90
CA THR A 91 20.28 -4.55 14.14
C THR A 91 21.29 -5.66 13.86
N ASP A 92 22.07 -6.01 14.86
CA ASP A 92 23.09 -7.07 14.74
C ASP A 92 22.50 -8.46 14.41
N ILE A 93 21.21 -8.64 14.66
CA ILE A 93 20.46 -9.87 14.39
C ILE A 93 19.76 -9.91 13.03
N GLY A 94 20.01 -8.93 12.14
CA GLY A 94 19.41 -8.88 10.80
C GLY A 94 18.02 -8.25 10.73
N GLY A 95 17.55 -7.60 11.81
CA GLY A 95 16.33 -6.81 11.85
C GLY A 95 16.57 -5.34 11.55
N TYR A 96 15.50 -4.54 11.59
CA TYR A 96 15.53 -3.08 11.49
C TYR A 96 14.85 -2.45 12.71
N LYS A 97 15.55 -1.52 13.39
CA LYS A 97 14.89 -0.60 14.33
C LYS A 97 13.97 0.36 13.56
N GLU A 98 14.46 0.80 12.42
CA GLU A 98 13.76 1.68 11.49
C GLU A 98 14.30 1.46 10.07
N VAL A 99 13.44 1.49 9.08
CA VAL A 99 13.80 1.51 7.67
C VAL A 99 12.81 2.36 6.90
N SER A 100 13.34 3.27 6.06
CA SER A 100 12.56 4.09 5.14
C SER A 100 12.97 3.77 3.71
N PHE A 101 12.00 3.65 2.82
CA PHE A 101 12.22 3.31 1.43
C PHE A 101 11.13 3.91 0.55
N SER A 102 11.47 4.18 -0.72
CA SER A 102 10.50 4.57 -1.74
C SER A 102 10.09 3.36 -2.58
N ILE A 103 8.85 3.38 -3.05
CA ILE A 103 8.34 2.46 -4.07
C ILE A 103 7.83 3.31 -5.23
N GLU A 104 8.47 3.17 -6.39
CA GLU A 104 8.14 3.88 -7.60
C GLU A 104 7.38 2.96 -8.55
N GLY A 105 6.17 3.37 -8.92
CA GLY A 105 5.36 2.63 -9.86
C GLY A 105 3.94 3.14 -9.97
N GLN A 106 3.31 2.89 -11.10
CA GLN A 106 1.94 3.34 -11.36
C GLN A 106 0.96 2.75 -10.35
N GLY A 107 0.25 3.62 -9.65
CA GLY A 107 -0.74 3.24 -8.64
C GLY A 107 -0.14 2.66 -7.36
N ALA A 108 1.16 2.89 -7.08
CA ALA A 108 1.82 2.38 -5.88
C ALA A 108 1.14 2.91 -4.61
N TYR A 109 0.90 4.22 -4.54
CA TYR A 109 0.22 4.82 -3.39
C TYR A 109 -1.21 4.32 -3.24
N SER A 110 -1.97 4.20 -4.33
CA SER A 110 -3.36 3.73 -4.28
C SER A 110 -3.53 2.35 -3.64
N ARG A 111 -2.51 1.51 -3.77
CA ARG A 111 -2.49 0.15 -3.20
C ARG A 111 -1.97 0.12 -1.77
N LEU A 112 -0.90 0.85 -1.51
CA LEU A 112 -0.16 0.76 -0.26
C LEU A 112 -0.67 1.72 0.82
N LYS A 113 -1.47 2.74 0.49
CA LYS A 113 -2.02 3.70 1.47
C LYS A 113 -2.80 3.05 2.62
N PHE A 114 -3.38 1.88 2.40
CA PHE A 114 -4.13 1.14 3.41
C PHE A 114 -3.25 0.34 4.38
N GLU A 115 -1.96 0.22 4.08
CA GLU A 115 -0.98 -0.45 4.96
C GLU A 115 -0.51 0.44 6.11
N SER A 116 -0.85 1.74 6.08
CA SER A 116 -0.50 2.66 7.16
C SER A 116 -1.17 2.28 8.47
N GLY A 117 -0.37 2.07 9.51
CA GLY A 117 -0.89 1.72 10.83
C GLY A 117 0.03 0.81 11.63
N VAL A 118 -0.54 0.14 12.63
CA VAL A 118 0.18 -0.80 13.49
C VAL A 118 -0.03 -2.22 12.97
N HIS A 119 1.07 -2.89 12.65
CA HIS A 119 1.11 -4.30 12.30
C HIS A 119 1.52 -5.11 13.52
N ARG A 120 0.83 -6.21 13.76
CA ARG A 120 1.06 -7.08 14.92
C ARG A 120 1.28 -8.52 14.48
N VAL A 121 2.27 -9.16 15.06
CA VAL A 121 2.54 -10.59 14.88
C VAL A 121 2.47 -11.33 16.22
N GLN A 122 1.91 -12.53 16.19
CA GLN A 122 1.93 -13.48 17.28
C GLN A 122 2.58 -14.76 16.78
N ARG A 123 3.82 -15.00 17.25
CA ARG A 123 4.60 -16.18 16.89
C ARG A 123 5.57 -16.50 18.00
N VAL A 124 6.17 -17.67 17.95
CA VAL A 124 7.34 -17.98 18.77
C VAL A 124 8.51 -17.22 18.15
N PRO A 125 9.12 -16.23 18.85
CA PRO A 125 10.24 -15.48 18.32
C PRO A 125 11.44 -16.38 18.05
N GLU A 126 12.26 -16.04 17.07
CA GLU A 126 13.56 -16.72 16.86
C GLU A 126 14.51 -16.54 18.06
N THR A 127 14.30 -15.48 18.84
CA THR A 127 15.05 -15.15 20.05
C THR A 127 14.55 -15.90 21.31
N GLU A 128 13.46 -16.67 21.22
CA GLU A 128 12.82 -17.36 22.33
C GLU A 128 13.24 -18.83 22.39
N SER A 129 13.90 -19.23 23.47
CA SER A 129 14.42 -20.61 23.67
C SER A 129 13.39 -21.57 24.27
N SER A 130 12.34 -21.06 24.93
CA SER A 130 11.36 -21.89 25.66
C SER A 130 10.07 -22.18 24.86
N GLY A 131 10.01 -21.77 23.59
CA GLY A 131 8.89 -22.06 22.71
C GLY A 131 7.59 -21.29 23.02
N ARG A 132 7.67 -20.21 23.80
CA ARG A 132 6.51 -19.39 24.16
C ARG A 132 6.15 -18.45 23.03
N ILE A 133 4.86 -18.29 22.78
CA ILE A 133 4.31 -17.31 21.83
C ILE A 133 4.42 -15.91 22.45
N HIS A 134 5.03 -14.96 21.71
CA HIS A 134 5.07 -13.56 22.05
C HIS A 134 4.29 -12.73 21.04
N THR A 135 3.91 -11.54 21.46
CA THR A 135 3.29 -10.54 20.58
C THR A 135 4.29 -9.43 20.33
N SER A 136 4.58 -9.17 19.07
CA SER A 136 5.42 -8.06 18.64
C SER A 136 4.65 -7.15 17.70
N ALA A 137 4.96 -5.86 17.70
CA ALA A 137 4.32 -4.87 16.90
C ALA A 137 5.32 -3.95 16.22
N VAL A 138 4.98 -3.50 15.02
CA VAL A 138 5.69 -2.47 14.28
C VAL A 138 4.70 -1.43 13.78
N THR A 139 5.16 -0.22 13.55
CA THR A 139 4.38 0.83 12.91
C THR A 139 4.85 1.01 11.48
N VAL A 140 3.90 1.07 10.55
CA VAL A 140 4.12 1.37 9.14
C VAL A 140 3.51 2.72 8.85
N ALA A 141 4.29 3.66 8.34
CA ALA A 141 3.81 4.91 7.78
C ALA A 141 3.88 4.84 6.26
N VAL A 142 2.85 5.32 5.59
CA VAL A 142 2.75 5.35 4.13
C VAL A 142 2.39 6.77 3.71
N LEU A 143 3.27 7.40 2.95
CA LEU A 143 3.14 8.79 2.52
C LEU A 143 3.23 8.84 0.99
N PRO A 144 2.39 9.66 0.32
CA PRO A 144 2.59 9.91 -1.10
C PRO A 144 3.88 10.69 -1.29
N GLU A 145 4.65 10.36 -2.32
CA GLU A 145 5.79 11.16 -2.71
C GLU A 145 5.29 12.52 -3.21
N VAL A 146 5.83 13.58 -2.63
CA VAL A 146 5.53 14.95 -3.06
C VAL A 146 6.74 15.48 -3.83
N GLU A 147 6.47 16.24 -4.89
CA GLU A 147 7.53 17.00 -5.57
C GLU A 147 8.14 18.00 -4.58
N GLU A 148 9.44 18.23 -4.70
CA GLU A 148 10.09 19.27 -3.91
C GLU A 148 9.35 20.60 -4.16
N VAL A 149 8.67 21.07 -3.14
CA VAL A 149 8.17 22.44 -3.16
C VAL A 149 9.36 23.31 -2.82
N GLU A 150 9.84 24.12 -3.75
CA GLU A 150 10.79 25.17 -3.44
C GLU A 150 10.14 26.14 -2.45
N VAL A 151 10.40 25.88 -1.17
CA VAL A 151 10.01 26.82 -0.12
C VAL A 151 11.12 27.87 -0.04
N GLU A 152 10.88 29.02 -0.64
CA GLU A 152 11.76 30.17 -0.49
C GLU A 152 11.57 30.76 0.92
N ILE A 153 12.47 30.41 1.83
CA ILE A 153 12.47 30.95 3.19
C ILE A 153 13.15 32.31 3.17
N ASN A 154 12.37 33.38 3.27
CA ASN A 154 12.90 34.72 3.40
C ASN A 154 13.55 34.87 4.79
N GLN A 155 14.84 35.20 4.82
CA GLN A 155 15.60 35.36 6.07
C GLN A 155 14.99 36.44 7.00
N ASN A 156 14.27 37.41 6.47
CA ASN A 156 13.62 38.44 7.25
C ASN A 156 12.39 37.93 8.04
N ASP A 157 11.85 36.77 7.65
CA ASP A 157 10.70 36.14 8.32
C ASP A 157 11.15 35.14 9.41
N LEU A 158 12.48 34.95 9.56
CA LEU A 158 13.04 34.06 10.56
C LEU A 158 13.36 34.84 11.84
N ARG A 159 12.83 34.38 12.96
CA ARG A 159 13.26 34.77 14.30
C ARG A 159 14.10 33.64 14.89
N ILE A 160 15.39 33.93 15.11
CA ILE A 160 16.32 32.97 15.70
C ILE A 160 16.51 33.32 17.18
N ASP A 161 15.97 32.50 18.07
CA ASP A 161 16.15 32.61 19.52
C ASP A 161 17.23 31.60 19.96
N VAL A 162 18.29 32.08 20.60
CA VAL A 162 19.38 31.23 21.10
C VAL A 162 19.29 31.10 22.61
N PHE A 163 19.14 29.88 23.08
CA PHE A 163 19.09 29.59 24.53
C PHE A 163 20.30 28.74 24.94
N ARG A 164 20.81 28.96 26.12
CA ARG A 164 21.78 28.04 26.72
C ARG A 164 21.02 26.85 27.26
N ALA A 165 21.53 25.64 27.00
CA ALA A 165 21.04 24.45 27.68
C ALA A 165 21.30 24.65 29.17
N GLY A 166 20.26 24.90 29.94
CA GLY A 166 20.31 24.86 31.39
C GLY A 166 20.46 23.41 31.79
N GLY A 167 21.59 23.03 32.35
CA GLY A 167 21.81 21.76 32.99
C GLY A 167 21.14 21.66 34.36
#